data_269c4a73473a907bdb6c0831d54280df
#
_entry.id   269c4a73473a907bdb6c0831d54280df
#
_cell.length_a   1.000
_cell.length_b   1.000
_cell.length_c   1.000
_cell.angle_alpha   90.00
_cell.angle_beta   90.00
_cell.angle_gamma   90.00
#
_symmetry.space_group_name_H-M   'P 1'
#
loop_
_entity.id
_entity.type
_entity.pdbx_description
1 polymer ?
#
loop_
_entity_poly.entity_id
_entity_poly.type
_entity_poly.pdbx_seq_one_letter_code
_entity_poly.pdbx_strand_id
1 'polypeptide(L)'
;MKNIFKINGVEFGGNQLPIIAGPCVIEIRDHILYMAEKIKAITDKNKLPLIFKSSFDKGNRSSHSSFRGPGIDSGLRILEDVKDAFNIPVTTDIHNASQAKL
;
A
#
# COMPACT_ATOMS: atom_id res chain seq x y z
N MET A 1 -21.94 -9.01 17.40
CA MET A 1 -20.76 -8.34 18.01
C MET A 1 -19.81 -7.87 16.92
N LYS A 2 -19.45 -6.59 16.98
CA LYS A 2 -18.46 -6.06 16.02
C LYS A 2 -17.05 -6.42 16.46
N ASN A 3 -16.25 -6.97 15.56
CA ASN A 3 -14.83 -7.14 15.79
C ASN A 3 -14.12 -5.90 15.28
N ILE A 4 -13.46 -5.19 16.19
CA ILE A 4 -12.71 -3.98 15.88
C ILE A 4 -11.23 -4.29 16.05
N PHE A 5 -10.42 -3.92 15.07
CA PHE A 5 -8.96 -4.02 15.18
C PHE A 5 -8.30 -2.80 14.57
N LYS A 6 -7.04 -2.58 14.89
CA LYS A 6 -6.27 -1.44 14.41
C LYS A 6 -4.97 -1.89 13.75
N ILE A 7 -4.61 -1.19 12.68
CA ILE A 7 -3.31 -1.32 12.03
C ILE A 7 -2.68 0.07 12.03
N ASN A 8 -1.62 0.24 12.83
CA ASN A 8 -0.91 1.53 12.94
C ASN A 8 -1.87 2.73 13.13
N GLY A 9 -2.85 2.57 14.02
CA GLY A 9 -3.82 3.62 14.32
C GLY A 9 -5.03 3.70 13.41
N VAL A 10 -5.05 2.95 12.31
CA VAL A 10 -6.21 2.87 11.42
C VAL A 10 -7.16 1.81 11.94
N GLU A 11 -8.38 2.22 12.29
CA GLU A 11 -9.39 1.34 12.89
C GLU A 11 -10.25 0.69 11.81
N PHE A 12 -10.44 -0.62 11.95
CA PHE A 12 -11.31 -1.44 11.09
C PHE A 12 -12.47 -1.98 11.90
N GLY A 13 -13.66 -1.91 11.33
CA GLY A 13 -14.88 -2.43 11.98
C GLY A 13 -15.55 -1.44 12.92
N GLY A 14 -15.00 -0.25 13.08
CA GLY A 14 -15.57 0.81 13.92
C GLY A 14 -16.41 1.81 13.12
N ASN A 15 -16.38 3.07 13.54
CA ASN A 15 -17.23 4.12 12.97
C ASN A 15 -16.61 4.81 11.75
N GLN A 16 -15.31 4.68 11.56
CA GLN A 16 -14.62 5.26 10.40
C GLN A 16 -14.54 4.24 9.27
N LEU A 17 -14.55 4.75 8.04
CA LEU A 17 -14.34 3.93 6.85
C LEU A 17 -12.86 4.02 6.46
N PRO A 18 -12.05 2.99 6.76
CA PRO A 18 -10.66 3.00 6.33
C PRO A 18 -10.56 2.76 4.83
N ILE A 19 -9.59 3.41 4.22
CA ILE A 19 -9.33 3.30 2.78
C ILE A 19 -8.00 2.60 2.58
N ILE A 20 -8.00 1.54 1.78
CA ILE A 20 -6.78 0.87 1.32
C ILE A 20 -6.69 1.18 -0.17
N ALA A 21 -5.71 1.97 -0.57
CA ALA A 21 -5.62 2.45 -1.94
C ALA A 21 -4.17 2.71 -2.35
N GLY A 22 -3.92 2.60 -3.65
CA GLY A 22 -2.63 2.87 -4.27
C GLY A 22 -2.59 2.32 -5.68
N PRO A 23 -1.53 2.63 -6.45
CA PRO A 23 -1.36 2.05 -7.78
C PRO A 23 -1.30 0.53 -7.72
N CYS A 24 -1.82 -0.12 -8.76
CA CYS A 24 -1.88 -1.58 -8.84
C CYS A 24 -0.51 -2.22 -8.64
N VAL A 25 0.52 -1.64 -9.25
CA VAL A 25 1.89 -2.14 -9.14
C VAL A 25 2.88 -0.96 -9.07
N ILE A 26 3.97 -1.14 -8.34
CA ILE A 26 5.04 -0.16 -8.28
C ILE A 26 5.79 -0.19 -9.61
N GLU A 27 5.86 0.96 -10.29
CA GLU A 27 6.65 1.10 -11.53
C GLU A 27 7.97 1.82 -11.24
N ILE A 28 7.89 3.06 -10.78
CA ILE A 28 9.06 3.83 -10.36
C ILE A 28 8.76 4.55 -9.04
N ARG A 29 9.81 4.83 -8.28
CA ARG A 29 9.71 5.47 -6.97
C ARG A 29 8.97 6.81 -7.02
N ASP A 30 9.33 7.68 -7.97
CA ASP A 30 8.75 9.02 -8.04
C ASP A 30 7.26 9.00 -8.29
N HIS A 31 6.80 8.08 -9.14
CA HIS A 31 5.37 7.91 -9.39
C HIS A 31 4.63 7.47 -8.11
N ILE A 32 5.22 6.54 -7.36
CA ILE A 32 4.61 6.05 -6.12
C ILE A 32 4.51 7.18 -5.08
N LEU A 33 5.56 7.96 -4.90
CA LEU A 33 5.52 9.08 -3.97
C LEU A 33 4.50 10.15 -4.38
N TYR A 34 4.42 10.44 -5.67
CA TYR A 34 3.41 11.36 -6.22
C TYR A 34 2.00 10.85 -5.93
N MET A 35 1.73 9.58 -6.21
CA MET A 35 0.41 9.00 -5.99
C MET A 35 0.04 8.95 -4.51
N ALA A 36 0.99 8.61 -3.65
CA ALA A 36 0.76 8.60 -2.21
C ALA A 36 0.39 9.98 -1.69
N GLU A 37 1.10 11.02 -2.15
CA GLU A 37 0.80 12.41 -1.79
C GLU A 37 -0.62 12.78 -2.21
N LYS A 38 -1.01 12.46 -3.45
CA LYS A 38 -2.33 12.82 -3.96
C LYS A 38 -3.45 12.06 -3.28
N ILE A 39 -3.28 10.77 -3.06
CA ILE A 39 -4.28 9.94 -2.37
C ILE A 39 -4.43 10.40 -0.93
N LYS A 40 -3.32 10.67 -0.24
CA LYS A 40 -3.35 11.19 1.13
C LYS A 40 -4.09 12.51 1.21
N ALA A 41 -3.86 13.42 0.27
CA ALA A 41 -4.56 14.70 0.26
C ALA A 41 -6.08 14.52 0.14
N ILE A 42 -6.52 13.58 -0.69
CA ILE A 42 -7.94 13.30 -0.86
C ILE A 42 -8.53 12.67 0.40
N THR A 43 -7.85 11.68 0.98
CA THR A 43 -8.35 11.02 2.19
C THR A 43 -8.35 11.97 3.38
N ASP A 44 -7.33 12.80 3.53
CA ASP A 44 -7.28 13.81 4.60
C ASP A 44 -8.43 14.81 4.47
N LYS A 45 -8.70 15.30 3.26
CA LYS A 45 -9.79 16.23 2.99
C LYS A 45 -11.14 15.64 3.39
N ASN A 46 -11.32 14.34 3.20
CA ASN A 46 -12.56 13.64 3.52
C ASN A 46 -12.54 13.00 4.91
N LYS A 47 -11.48 13.24 5.69
CA LYS A 47 -11.31 12.71 7.06
C LYS A 47 -11.41 11.19 7.10
N LEU A 48 -10.80 10.54 6.10
CA LEU A 48 -10.75 9.08 6.01
C LEU A 48 -9.33 8.59 6.32
N PRO A 49 -9.18 7.57 7.17
CA PRO A 49 -7.86 6.98 7.40
C PRO A 49 -7.40 6.19 6.17
N LEU A 50 -6.12 6.25 5.88
CA LEU A 50 -5.52 5.64 4.68
C LEU A 50 -4.45 4.62 5.05
N ILE A 51 -4.52 3.46 4.40
CA ILE A 51 -3.40 2.53 4.26
C ILE A 51 -3.03 2.52 2.78
N PHE A 52 -1.80 2.92 2.47
CA PHE A 52 -1.34 2.96 1.08
C PHE A 52 -0.93 1.55 0.65
N LYS A 53 -1.48 1.10 -0.47
CA LYS A 53 -1.21 -0.24 -1.01
C LYS A 53 -0.66 -0.17 -2.42
N SER A 54 0.41 -0.93 -2.68
CA SER A 54 0.87 -1.18 -4.05
C SER A 54 1.63 -2.51 -4.07
N SER A 55 1.55 -3.23 -5.18
CA SER A 55 2.22 -4.52 -5.30
C SER A 55 3.66 -4.35 -5.77
N PHE A 56 4.57 -5.13 -5.19
CA PHE A 56 5.96 -5.19 -5.67
C PHE A 56 6.12 -6.20 -6.81
N ASP A 57 5.19 -7.12 -6.98
CA ASP A 57 5.23 -8.12 -8.05
C ASP A 57 3.82 -8.57 -8.39
N LYS A 58 3.49 -8.56 -9.68
CA LYS A 58 2.22 -9.07 -10.20
C LYS A 58 2.41 -10.49 -10.75
N GLY A 59 2.76 -11.42 -9.88
CA GLY A 59 2.98 -12.81 -10.24
C GLY A 59 1.77 -13.52 -10.82
N ASN A 60 0.56 -12.95 -10.66
CA ASN A 60 -0.69 -13.50 -11.19
C ASN A 60 -1.01 -13.03 -12.62
N ARG A 61 -0.15 -12.25 -13.25
CA ARG A 61 -0.39 -11.80 -14.63
C ARG A 61 -0.23 -12.97 -15.61
N SER A 62 -1.16 -13.03 -16.57
CA SER A 62 -1.21 -14.12 -17.55
C SER A 62 -0.23 -13.93 -18.72
N SER A 63 0.23 -12.72 -18.98
CA SER A 63 1.13 -12.41 -20.08
C SER A 63 2.56 -12.21 -19.61
N HIS A 64 3.51 -12.89 -20.26
CA HIS A 64 4.95 -12.72 -19.98
C HIS A 64 5.46 -11.31 -20.31
N SER A 65 4.79 -10.60 -21.22
CA SER A 65 5.17 -9.24 -21.58
C SER A 65 4.61 -8.18 -20.63
N SER A 66 3.70 -8.55 -19.73
CA SER A 66 3.14 -7.62 -18.77
C SER A 66 4.19 -7.22 -17.73
N PHE A 67 4.21 -5.93 -17.37
CA PHE A 67 5.07 -5.44 -16.30
C PHE A 67 4.65 -6.05 -14.97
N ARG A 68 5.59 -6.63 -14.24
CA ARG A 68 5.31 -7.33 -12.98
C ARG A 68 5.66 -6.53 -11.73
N GLY A 69 6.56 -5.57 -11.83
CA GLY A 69 7.01 -4.80 -10.68
C GLY A 69 8.51 -4.89 -10.46
N PRO A 70 9.05 -4.11 -9.52
CA PRO A 70 10.50 -4.02 -9.27
C PRO A 70 11.07 -5.18 -8.46
N GLY A 71 10.24 -6.07 -7.95
CA GLY A 71 10.64 -7.13 -7.04
C GLY A 71 10.58 -6.70 -5.58
N ILE A 72 10.77 -7.67 -4.67
CA ILE A 72 10.46 -7.46 -3.27
C ILE A 72 11.41 -6.46 -2.58
N ASP A 73 12.72 -6.55 -2.79
CA ASP A 73 13.67 -5.68 -2.08
C ASP A 73 13.45 -4.21 -2.45
N SER A 74 13.41 -3.92 -3.75
CA SER A 74 13.17 -2.57 -4.23
C SER A 74 11.78 -2.07 -3.87
N GLY A 75 10.77 -2.93 -4.03
CA GLY A 75 9.38 -2.57 -3.73
C GLY A 75 9.15 -2.23 -2.27
N LEU A 76 9.67 -3.02 -1.36
CA LEU A 76 9.53 -2.76 0.08
C LEU A 76 10.25 -1.47 0.49
N ARG A 77 11.41 -1.19 -0.11
CA ARG A 77 12.14 0.05 0.16
C ARG A 77 11.33 1.27 -0.29
N ILE A 78 10.69 1.19 -1.47
CA ILE A 78 9.84 2.27 -1.96
C ILE A 78 8.64 2.47 -1.04
N LEU A 79 8.00 1.39 -0.59
CA LEU A 79 6.89 1.50 0.35
C LEU A 79 7.33 2.07 1.70
N GLU A 80 8.51 1.72 2.18
CA GLU A 80 9.08 2.33 3.38
C GLU A 80 9.28 3.83 3.21
N ASP A 81 9.75 4.27 2.03
CA ASP A 81 9.88 5.69 1.72
C ASP A 81 8.53 6.42 1.79
N VAL A 82 7.46 5.80 1.31
CA VAL A 82 6.10 6.35 1.43
C VAL A 82 5.70 6.49 2.90
N LYS A 83 5.89 5.43 3.67
CA LYS A 83 5.57 5.42 5.10
C LYS A 83 6.28 6.55 5.83
N ASP A 84 7.57 6.72 5.58
CA ASP A 84 8.38 7.72 6.26
C ASP A 84 8.06 9.14 5.80
N ALA A 85 7.82 9.32 4.49
CA ALA A 85 7.56 10.65 3.93
C ALA A 85 6.20 11.21 4.36
N PHE A 86 5.19 10.37 4.47
CA PHE A 86 3.80 10.82 4.70
C PHE A 86 3.23 10.37 6.04
N ASN A 87 3.98 9.61 6.81
CA ASN A 87 3.56 9.07 8.12
C ASN A 87 2.21 8.35 8.02
N ILE A 88 2.09 7.46 7.04
CA ILE A 88 0.91 6.63 6.82
C ILE A 88 1.32 5.16 6.79
N PRO A 89 0.43 4.25 7.21
CA PRO A 89 0.70 2.82 7.07
C PRO A 89 0.70 2.42 5.60
N VAL A 90 1.50 1.41 5.29
CA VAL A 90 1.62 0.85 3.94
C VAL A 90 1.37 -0.64 3.98
N THR A 91 0.95 -1.20 2.86
CA THR A 91 0.75 -2.64 2.71
C THR A 91 1.07 -3.08 1.29
N THR A 92 1.31 -4.36 1.14
CA THR A 92 1.51 -5.00 -0.15
C THR A 92 0.99 -6.44 -0.06
N ASP A 93 0.76 -7.06 -1.21
CA ASP A 93 0.49 -8.49 -1.27
C ASP A 93 1.80 -9.27 -1.26
N ILE A 94 1.74 -10.52 -0.80
CA ILE A 94 2.88 -11.44 -0.80
C ILE A 94 2.53 -12.64 -1.67
N HIS A 95 3.55 -13.35 -2.17
CA HIS A 95 3.37 -14.48 -3.07
C HIS A 95 3.84 -15.81 -2.48
N ASN A 96 4.51 -15.76 -1.33
CA ASN A 96 4.78 -16.95 -0.52
C ASN A 96 4.90 -16.54 0.95
N ALA A 97 4.77 -17.52 1.84
CA ALA A 97 4.69 -17.28 3.28
C ALA A 97 5.97 -16.67 3.86
N SER A 98 7.13 -16.98 3.27
CA SER A 98 8.42 -16.46 3.78
C SER A 98 8.53 -14.94 3.64
N GLN A 99 7.80 -14.34 2.70
CA GLN A 99 7.82 -12.90 2.47
C GLN A 99 7.15 -12.11 3.60
N ALA A 100 6.29 -12.75 4.38
CA ALA A 100 5.58 -12.07 5.47
C ALA A 100 6.50 -11.58 6.59
N LYS A 101 7.74 -12.04 6.64
CA LYS A 101 8.72 -11.66 7.66
C LYS A 101 9.58 -10.46 7.29
N LEU A 102 9.48 -9.96 6.09
CA LEU A 102 10.32 -8.88 5.56
C LEU A 102 9.81 -7.48 5.93
#